data_9a34c355703528a2495cccbe8969b9fc
#
_entry.id   9a34c355703528a2495cccbe8969b9fc
#
_cell.length_a   1.000
_cell.length_b   1.000
_cell.length_c   1.000
_cell.angle_alpha   90.00
_cell.angle_beta   90.00
_cell.angle_gamma   90.00
#
_symmetry.space_group_name_H-M   'P 1'
#
loop_
_entity.id
_entity.type
_entity.pdbx_description
1 polymer ?
#
loop_
_entity_poly.entity_id
_entity_poly.type
_entity_poly.pdbx_seq_one_letter_code
_entity_poly.pdbx_strand_id
1 'polypeptide(L)'
;MCGRFTYYTPPETLLLNYFPDGLEVDGQFPPRYNITPGVGIPMIRARLSGPAVMAPSLWGFRPTWAGETAPAPINARAETAARSRYFSEAFAHHRCVIPANGWYEWTREGPVKQPWYITRSDDSKDATLFFAGLWTPFEGDETTACAIITEPAAEHLRHIHDRQPVVLDPGCLADWLNPDITDRQQIRAVSHRLPARQLTAWPVSPAVNNPRNDSAELIRKQSRQD
;
A
#
# COMPACT_ATOMS: atom_id res chain seq x y z
N MET A 1 4.05 4.46 -10.95
CA MET A 1 3.39 4.81 -9.64
C MET A 1 2.47 3.68 -9.28
N CYS A 2 2.52 3.20 -8.02
CA CYS A 2 1.68 2.08 -7.56
C CYS A 2 0.19 2.40 -7.77
N GLY A 3 -0.40 1.82 -8.79
CA GLY A 3 -1.80 2.01 -9.17
C GLY A 3 -2.57 0.68 -9.29
N ARG A 4 -1.93 -0.41 -8.90
CA ARG A 4 -2.52 -1.75 -8.94
C ARG A 4 -1.80 -2.66 -7.97
N PHE A 5 -2.52 -3.37 -7.09
CA PHE A 5 -1.91 -4.28 -6.14
C PHE A 5 -2.80 -5.48 -5.81
N THR A 6 -2.28 -6.42 -5.04
CA THR A 6 -2.98 -7.62 -4.58
C THR A 6 -3.06 -7.66 -3.07
N TYR A 7 -4.15 -8.21 -2.56
CA TYR A 7 -4.31 -8.56 -1.15
C TYR A 7 -5.08 -9.87 -1.03
N TYR A 8 -4.44 -10.88 -0.44
CA TYR A 8 -5.05 -12.19 -0.22
C TYR A 8 -4.61 -12.87 1.09
N THR A 9 -3.88 -12.16 1.96
CA THR A 9 -3.55 -12.64 3.30
C THR A 9 -4.78 -12.54 4.20
N PRO A 10 -5.18 -13.62 4.88
CA PRO A 10 -6.27 -13.56 5.86
C PRO A 10 -5.94 -12.59 7.00
N PRO A 11 -6.92 -11.79 7.50
CA PRO A 11 -6.70 -10.87 8.64
C PRO A 11 -6.17 -11.56 9.89
N GLU A 12 -6.54 -12.80 10.14
CA GLU A 12 -6.08 -13.61 11.27
C GLU A 12 -4.56 -13.86 11.19
N THR A 13 -4.02 -14.03 9.98
CA THR A 13 -2.58 -14.16 9.76
C THR A 13 -1.85 -12.85 10.08
N LEU A 14 -2.44 -11.70 9.74
CA LEU A 14 -1.87 -10.39 10.10
C LEU A 14 -1.84 -10.21 11.61
N LEU A 15 -2.94 -10.52 12.30
CA LEU A 15 -3.02 -10.46 13.75
C LEU A 15 -1.92 -11.30 14.42
N LEU A 16 -1.82 -12.58 14.04
CA LEU A 16 -0.91 -13.51 14.68
C LEU A 16 0.58 -13.15 14.48
N ASN A 17 0.92 -12.64 13.30
CA ASN A 17 2.33 -12.48 12.91
C ASN A 17 2.87 -11.07 13.11
N TYR A 18 1.99 -10.04 13.10
CA TYR A 18 2.45 -8.65 12.99
C TYR A 18 1.83 -7.70 14.01
N PHE A 19 0.74 -8.08 14.68
CA PHE A 19 0.04 -7.22 15.64
C PHE A 19 -0.15 -7.91 16.97
N PRO A 20 0.94 -8.11 17.76
CA PRO A 20 0.89 -8.83 19.03
C PRO A 20 -0.02 -8.14 20.07
N ASP A 21 -0.17 -6.82 20.00
CA ASP A 21 -1.06 -6.05 20.88
C ASP A 21 -2.54 -6.09 20.45
N GLY A 22 -2.84 -6.85 19.39
CA GLY A 22 -4.17 -7.03 18.83
C GLY A 22 -4.43 -6.24 17.55
N LEU A 23 -5.35 -6.77 16.77
CA LEU A 23 -5.88 -6.15 15.55
C LEU A 23 -7.39 -6.39 15.52
N GLU A 24 -8.16 -5.34 15.64
CA GLU A 24 -9.60 -5.40 15.42
C GLU A 24 -9.88 -5.39 13.91
N VAL A 25 -10.78 -6.25 13.45
CA VAL A 25 -11.14 -6.34 12.03
C VAL A 25 -12.57 -5.87 11.86
N ASP A 26 -12.72 -4.73 11.19
CA ASP A 26 -14.01 -4.12 10.89
C ASP A 26 -14.26 -4.22 9.38
N GLY A 27 -15.00 -5.24 8.97
CA GLY A 27 -15.31 -5.51 7.57
C GLY A 27 -14.85 -6.87 7.08
N GLN A 28 -15.11 -7.12 5.80
CA GLN A 28 -14.70 -8.33 5.11
C GLN A 28 -13.65 -8.01 4.05
N PHE A 29 -12.60 -8.80 4.02
CA PHE A 29 -11.46 -8.61 3.13
C PHE A 29 -11.18 -9.90 2.34
N PRO A 30 -12.03 -10.23 1.36
CA PRO A 30 -11.81 -11.40 0.52
C PRO A 30 -10.51 -11.24 -0.31
N PRO A 31 -9.88 -12.35 -0.71
CA PRO A 31 -8.72 -12.30 -1.61
C PRO A 31 -9.00 -11.52 -2.88
N ARG A 32 -8.13 -10.59 -3.23
CA ARG A 32 -8.16 -9.76 -4.43
C ARG A 32 -6.79 -9.76 -5.10
N TYR A 33 -6.80 -10.04 -6.39
CA TYR A 33 -5.59 -10.15 -7.20
C TYR A 33 -5.40 -9.01 -8.19
N ASN A 34 -6.33 -8.05 -8.22
CA ASN A 34 -6.31 -6.95 -9.17
C ASN A 34 -7.02 -5.69 -8.63
N ILE A 35 -6.57 -5.18 -7.50
CA ILE A 35 -7.15 -4.02 -6.84
C ILE A 35 -6.77 -2.74 -7.61
N THR A 36 -7.78 -1.95 -7.98
CA THR A 36 -7.65 -0.69 -8.72
C THR A 36 -7.96 0.51 -7.84
N PRO A 37 -7.52 1.71 -8.19
CA PRO A 37 -7.96 2.94 -7.52
C PRO A 37 -9.47 3.13 -7.54
N GLY A 38 -9.98 3.91 -6.59
CA GLY A 38 -11.39 4.28 -6.49
C GLY A 38 -12.28 3.22 -5.83
N VAL A 39 -11.70 2.16 -5.27
CA VAL A 39 -12.43 1.14 -4.48
C VAL A 39 -11.99 1.16 -3.02
N GLY A 40 -12.80 0.55 -2.15
CA GLY A 40 -12.42 0.27 -0.77
C GLY A 40 -11.30 -0.77 -0.72
N ILE A 41 -10.25 -0.46 0.03
CA ILE A 41 -9.08 -1.33 0.23
C ILE A 41 -8.85 -1.57 1.73
N PRO A 42 -8.21 -2.69 2.13
CA PRO A 42 -7.83 -2.91 3.52
C PRO A 42 -6.85 -1.84 3.97
N MET A 43 -7.13 -1.20 5.08
CA MET A 43 -6.27 -0.21 5.72
C MET A 43 -6.20 -0.47 7.22
N ILE A 44 -4.99 -0.47 7.77
CA ILE A 44 -4.75 -0.62 9.21
C ILE A 44 -4.28 0.73 9.76
N ARG A 45 -4.92 1.20 10.83
CA ARG A 45 -4.57 2.44 11.53
C ARG A 45 -4.62 2.27 13.03
N ALA A 46 -3.92 3.13 13.75
CA ALA A 46 -4.08 3.23 15.19
C ALA A 46 -5.49 3.76 15.55
N ARG A 47 -5.93 3.43 16.76
CA ARG A 47 -7.07 4.05 17.44
C ARG A 47 -6.56 4.98 18.55
N LEU A 48 -7.41 5.86 19.01
CA LEU A 48 -7.12 6.69 20.19
C LEU A 48 -6.98 5.85 21.46
N SER A 49 -7.63 4.70 21.51
CA SER A 49 -7.52 3.73 22.60
C SER A 49 -7.79 2.31 22.05
N GLY A 50 -7.11 1.32 22.63
CA GLY A 50 -7.25 -0.09 22.23
C GLY A 50 -6.31 -0.51 21.07
N PRO A 51 -6.54 -1.69 20.51
CA PRO A 51 -5.71 -2.24 19.43
C PRO A 51 -5.86 -1.44 18.13
N ALA A 52 -4.93 -1.65 17.21
CA ALA A 52 -5.06 -1.15 15.84
C ALA A 52 -6.34 -1.71 15.19
N VAL A 53 -6.88 -0.99 14.22
CA VAL A 53 -8.07 -1.43 13.49
C VAL A 53 -7.76 -1.58 12.01
N MET A 54 -8.20 -2.68 11.43
CA MET A 54 -8.24 -2.92 9.99
C MET A 54 -9.66 -2.67 9.49
N ALA A 55 -9.84 -1.66 8.67
CA ALA A 55 -11.12 -1.25 8.13
C ALA A 55 -11.01 -0.93 6.64
N PRO A 56 -12.10 -0.97 5.85
CA PRO A 56 -12.08 -0.52 4.47
C PRO A 56 -11.84 0.98 4.38
N SER A 57 -11.01 1.41 3.42
CA SER A 57 -10.75 2.82 3.13
C SER A 57 -10.76 3.05 1.62
N LEU A 58 -11.36 4.13 1.14
CA LEU A 58 -11.39 4.46 -0.28
C LEU A 58 -9.98 4.80 -0.76
N TRP A 59 -9.49 4.11 -1.77
CA TRP A 59 -8.19 4.43 -2.37
C TRP A 59 -8.30 5.63 -3.32
N GLY A 60 -8.04 6.81 -2.76
CA GLY A 60 -8.19 8.11 -3.41
C GLY A 60 -8.30 9.19 -2.34
N PHE A 61 -7.17 9.68 -1.86
CA PHE A 61 -7.06 10.62 -0.73
C PHE A 61 -7.62 12.00 -1.09
N ARG A 62 -8.46 12.55 -0.19
CA ARG A 62 -8.91 13.93 -0.29
C ARG A 62 -8.98 14.51 1.12
N PRO A 63 -8.20 15.58 1.43
CA PRO A 63 -8.27 16.21 2.76
C PRO A 63 -9.67 16.79 3.00
N THR A 64 -10.10 16.85 4.24
CA THR A 64 -11.44 17.32 4.63
C THR A 64 -11.75 18.75 4.18
N TRP A 65 -10.73 19.61 4.15
CA TRP A 65 -10.88 21.00 3.66
C TRP A 65 -11.01 21.14 2.14
N ALA A 66 -10.75 20.07 1.38
CA ALA A 66 -10.82 20.10 -0.08
C ALA A 66 -12.23 19.71 -0.54
N GLY A 67 -12.84 20.54 -1.38
CA GLY A 67 -14.18 20.28 -1.90
C GLY A 67 -14.27 18.99 -2.72
N GLU A 68 -15.47 18.50 -2.96
CA GLU A 68 -15.76 17.23 -3.64
C GLU A 68 -15.14 17.11 -5.05
N THR A 69 -14.95 18.22 -5.73
CA THR A 69 -14.33 18.26 -7.07
C THR A 69 -12.81 18.30 -7.06
N ALA A 70 -12.18 18.40 -5.85
CA ALA A 70 -10.73 18.41 -5.73
C ALA A 70 -10.14 17.05 -6.16
N PRO A 71 -8.89 17.03 -6.66
CA PRO A 71 -8.21 15.79 -7.01
C PRO A 71 -8.21 14.79 -5.86
N ALA A 72 -8.35 13.51 -6.17
CA ALA A 72 -8.24 12.41 -5.21
C ALA A 72 -7.02 11.52 -5.53
N PRO A 73 -5.78 12.02 -5.26
CA PRO A 73 -4.57 11.27 -5.55
C PRO A 73 -4.53 9.96 -4.79
N ILE A 74 -4.12 8.92 -5.48
CA ILE A 74 -3.94 7.57 -4.93
C ILE A 74 -2.56 7.37 -4.30
N ASN A 75 -1.62 8.29 -4.58
CA ASN A 75 -0.25 8.24 -4.09
C ASN A 75 0.22 9.59 -3.55
N ALA A 76 1.05 9.54 -2.51
CA ALA A 76 1.79 10.67 -1.96
C ALA A 76 3.31 10.41 -2.10
N ARG A 77 4.09 11.39 -2.56
CA ARG A 77 5.55 11.24 -2.64
C ARG A 77 6.21 11.40 -1.27
N ALA A 78 7.01 10.43 -0.83
CA ALA A 78 7.71 10.47 0.46
C ALA A 78 8.58 11.73 0.63
N GLU A 79 9.16 12.23 -0.47
CA GLU A 79 10.04 13.39 -0.48
C GLU A 79 9.30 14.69 -0.11
N THR A 80 8.02 14.77 -0.42
CA THR A 80 7.24 16.00 -0.29
C THR A 80 6.02 15.89 0.63
N ALA A 81 5.53 14.70 0.95
CA ALA A 81 4.30 14.47 1.72
C ALA A 81 4.27 15.30 3.02
N ALA A 82 5.36 15.27 3.81
CA ALA A 82 5.47 16.00 5.09
C ALA A 82 5.44 17.53 4.96
N ARG A 83 5.51 18.08 3.75
CA ARG A 83 5.52 19.54 3.49
C ARG A 83 4.41 19.99 2.53
N SER A 84 3.76 19.03 1.90
CA SER A 84 2.65 19.28 0.99
C SER A 84 1.44 19.77 1.77
N ARG A 85 0.85 20.90 1.39
CA ARG A 85 -0.43 21.36 1.97
C ARG A 85 -1.51 20.27 1.90
N TYR A 86 -1.42 19.37 0.94
CA TYR A 86 -2.40 18.31 0.72
C TYR A 86 -2.25 17.14 1.69
N PHE A 87 -1.01 16.83 2.11
CA PHE A 87 -0.70 15.61 2.87
C PHE A 87 -0.06 15.84 4.24
N SER A 88 0.42 17.06 4.56
CA SER A 88 1.24 17.30 5.75
C SER A 88 0.51 17.00 7.05
N GLU A 89 -0.78 17.31 7.13
CA GLU A 89 -1.63 17.01 8.29
C GLU A 89 -1.75 15.49 8.48
N ALA A 90 -2.08 14.78 7.41
CA ALA A 90 -2.18 13.32 7.46
C ALA A 90 -0.82 12.65 7.72
N PHE A 91 0.28 13.23 7.23
CA PHE A 91 1.62 12.73 7.54
C PHE A 91 1.96 12.82 9.02
N ALA A 92 1.53 13.88 9.69
CA ALA A 92 1.75 14.06 11.12
C ALA A 92 0.81 13.19 11.98
N HIS A 93 -0.47 13.10 11.63
CA HIS A 93 -1.50 12.60 12.54
C HIS A 93 -2.30 11.39 12.04
N HIS A 94 -2.32 11.13 10.73
CA HIS A 94 -3.18 10.13 10.11
C HIS A 94 -2.38 9.17 9.24
N ARG A 95 -1.37 8.54 9.83
CA ARG A 95 -0.61 7.48 9.18
C ARG A 95 -1.36 6.15 9.26
N CYS A 96 -1.21 5.33 8.24
CA CYS A 96 -1.77 4.00 8.17
C CYS A 96 -0.83 3.04 7.44
N VAL A 97 -1.16 1.78 7.47
CA VAL A 97 -0.55 0.75 6.62
C VAL A 97 -1.60 0.12 5.73
N ILE A 98 -1.23 -0.13 4.48
CA ILE A 98 -2.03 -0.89 3.54
C ILE A 98 -1.36 -2.26 3.37
N PRO A 99 -1.94 -3.35 3.91
CA PRO A 99 -1.42 -4.69 3.71
C PRO A 99 -1.61 -5.11 2.25
N ALA A 100 -0.59 -5.73 1.68
CA ALA A 100 -0.58 -6.20 0.30
C ALA A 100 0.27 -7.47 0.19
N ASN A 101 0.07 -8.24 -0.90
CA ASN A 101 0.94 -9.37 -1.20
C ASN A 101 1.89 -9.07 -2.36
N GLY A 102 1.64 -7.99 -3.09
CA GLY A 102 2.47 -7.49 -4.16
C GLY A 102 1.75 -6.40 -4.94
N TRP A 103 2.46 -5.81 -5.88
CA TRP A 103 1.89 -4.78 -6.75
C TRP A 103 2.32 -4.99 -8.20
N TYR A 104 1.61 -4.33 -9.12
CA TYR A 104 1.93 -4.37 -10.54
C TYR A 104 2.50 -3.05 -11.01
N GLU A 105 3.49 -3.13 -11.89
CA GLU A 105 4.01 -2.02 -12.69
C GLU A 105 4.22 -2.48 -14.13
N TRP A 106 4.39 -1.53 -15.04
CA TRP A 106 4.46 -1.80 -16.47
C TRP A 106 5.72 -1.20 -17.08
N THR A 107 6.49 -2.05 -17.76
CA THR A 107 7.53 -1.55 -18.67
C THR A 107 6.91 -1.18 -20.01
N ARG A 108 7.56 -0.24 -20.69
CA ARG A 108 7.29 0.05 -22.10
C ARG A 108 8.39 -0.60 -22.93
N GLU A 109 8.13 -1.75 -23.50
CA GLU A 109 8.98 -2.37 -24.50
C GLU A 109 8.33 -2.17 -25.88
N GLY A 110 8.78 -1.15 -26.62
CA GLY A 110 8.17 -0.78 -27.89
C GLY A 110 6.70 -0.31 -27.75
N PRO A 111 5.78 -0.77 -28.61
CA PRO A 111 4.36 -0.40 -28.55
C PRO A 111 3.58 -1.15 -27.45
N VAL A 112 4.13 -2.21 -26.87
CA VAL A 112 3.45 -3.08 -25.92
C VAL A 112 3.89 -2.76 -24.50
N LYS A 113 2.92 -2.65 -23.59
CA LYS A 113 3.17 -2.54 -22.16
C LYS A 113 3.21 -3.93 -21.54
N GLN A 114 4.37 -4.35 -21.08
CA GLN A 114 4.54 -5.60 -20.34
C GLN A 114 4.25 -5.37 -18.85
N PRO A 115 3.24 -6.01 -18.24
CA PRO A 115 3.03 -5.97 -16.80
C PRO A 115 4.03 -6.87 -16.06
N TRP A 116 4.46 -6.39 -14.91
CA TRP A 116 5.31 -7.10 -13.96
C TRP A 116 4.60 -7.16 -12.62
N TYR A 117 4.71 -8.29 -11.95
CA TYR A 117 4.31 -8.46 -10.57
C TYR A 117 5.53 -8.39 -9.67
N ILE A 118 5.46 -7.55 -8.65
CA ILE A 118 6.54 -7.30 -7.68
C ILE A 118 6.03 -7.70 -6.31
N THR A 119 6.79 -8.53 -5.61
CA THR A 119 6.40 -9.09 -4.32
C THR A 119 7.62 -9.39 -3.46
N ARG A 120 7.42 -9.97 -2.30
CA ARG A 120 8.48 -10.43 -1.42
C ARG A 120 9.18 -11.67 -1.99
N SER A 121 10.51 -11.73 -1.81
CA SER A 121 11.35 -12.79 -2.39
C SER A 121 11.44 -14.05 -1.53
N ASP A 122 10.93 -14.02 -0.29
CA ASP A 122 10.92 -15.19 0.56
C ASP A 122 9.72 -16.09 0.23
N ASP A 123 9.97 -17.39 0.18
CA ASP A 123 8.94 -18.43 -0.02
C ASP A 123 8.05 -18.64 1.22
N SER A 124 8.05 -17.70 2.16
CA SER A 124 7.18 -17.79 3.33
C SER A 124 5.72 -17.75 2.86
N LYS A 125 4.90 -18.64 3.38
CA LYS A 125 3.44 -18.68 3.12
C LYS A 125 2.76 -17.35 3.47
N ASP A 126 3.48 -16.46 4.16
CA ASP A 126 3.05 -15.14 4.61
C ASP A 126 3.96 -14.06 4.03
N ALA A 127 3.90 -13.90 2.71
CA ALA A 127 4.62 -12.87 1.96
C ALA A 127 3.93 -11.50 2.04
N THR A 128 3.39 -11.13 3.21
CA THR A 128 2.71 -9.85 3.38
C THR A 128 3.69 -8.69 3.32
N LEU A 129 3.35 -7.70 2.52
CA LEU A 129 3.99 -6.40 2.45
C LEU A 129 3.12 -5.37 3.15
N PHE A 130 3.74 -4.37 3.75
CA PHE A 130 3.05 -3.27 4.40
C PHE A 130 3.42 -1.96 3.72
N PHE A 131 2.51 -1.43 2.89
CA PHE A 131 2.73 -0.13 2.27
C PHE A 131 2.44 0.97 3.26
N ALA A 132 3.36 1.91 3.43
CA ALA A 132 3.10 3.13 4.17
C ALA A 132 2.00 3.93 3.49
N GLY A 133 1.03 4.39 4.26
CA GLY A 133 -0.11 5.16 3.77
C GLY A 133 -0.45 6.36 4.65
N LEU A 134 -1.25 7.23 4.08
CA LEU A 134 -1.88 8.36 4.75
C LEU A 134 -3.39 8.24 4.56
N TRP A 135 -4.15 8.59 5.59
CA TRP A 135 -5.59 8.53 5.53
C TRP A 135 -6.24 9.83 5.99
N THR A 136 -7.50 10.00 5.68
CA THR A 136 -8.33 11.12 6.12
C THR A 136 -9.75 10.63 6.39
N PRO A 137 -10.44 11.14 7.42
CA PRO A 137 -11.87 10.88 7.58
C PRO A 137 -12.65 11.60 6.48
N PHE A 138 -13.83 11.09 6.12
CA PHE A 138 -14.84 11.86 5.41
C PHE A 138 -15.70 12.62 6.41
N GLU A 139 -16.08 13.87 6.11
CA GLU A 139 -17.01 14.61 6.93
C GLU A 139 -18.40 13.91 6.94
N GLY A 140 -18.89 13.62 8.14
CA GLY A 140 -20.24 13.08 8.35
C GLY A 140 -20.41 11.58 8.08
N ASP A 141 -19.33 10.84 7.82
CA ASP A 141 -19.37 9.41 7.56
C ASP A 141 -18.22 8.68 8.30
N GLU A 142 -18.45 7.41 8.66
CA GLU A 142 -17.41 6.53 9.21
C GLU A 142 -16.40 6.08 8.14
N THR A 143 -16.65 6.38 6.87
CA THR A 143 -15.75 6.07 5.76
C THR A 143 -14.49 6.91 5.83
N THR A 144 -13.39 6.33 5.36
CA THR A 144 -12.10 7.00 5.26
C THR A 144 -11.58 6.93 3.83
N ALA A 145 -10.68 7.84 3.48
CA ALA A 145 -9.94 7.78 2.23
C ALA A 145 -8.44 7.71 2.50
N CYS A 146 -7.70 7.05 1.61
CA CYS A 146 -6.27 6.87 1.79
C CYS A 146 -5.46 7.03 0.50
N ALA A 147 -4.15 7.28 0.67
CA ALA A 147 -3.16 7.24 -0.39
C ALA A 147 -1.95 6.42 0.06
N ILE A 148 -1.34 5.70 -0.88
CA ILE A 148 -0.07 4.98 -0.67
C ILE A 148 1.09 5.97 -0.80
N ILE A 149 2.04 5.95 0.15
CA ILE A 149 3.27 6.71 0.03
C ILE A 149 4.21 5.99 -0.93
N THR A 150 4.82 6.75 -1.86
CA THR A 150 5.76 6.22 -2.84
C THR A 150 7.12 6.89 -2.74
N GLU A 151 8.17 6.16 -3.13
CA GLU A 151 9.56 6.60 -3.15
C GLU A 151 10.26 6.17 -4.46
N PRO A 152 11.48 6.65 -4.76
CA PRO A 152 12.25 6.12 -5.88
C PRO A 152 12.42 4.61 -5.79
N ALA A 153 12.25 3.91 -6.91
CA ALA A 153 12.36 2.47 -6.95
C ALA A 153 13.79 1.99 -6.60
N ALA A 154 13.86 0.83 -5.96
CA ALA A 154 15.12 0.12 -5.74
C ALA A 154 15.84 -0.11 -7.08
N GLU A 155 17.17 -0.11 -7.07
CA GLU A 155 17.97 -0.15 -8.29
C GLU A 155 17.59 -1.29 -9.24
N HIS A 156 17.42 -2.49 -8.70
CA HIS A 156 17.06 -3.68 -9.47
C HIS A 156 15.61 -3.67 -10.02
N LEU A 157 14.76 -2.76 -9.54
CA LEU A 157 13.38 -2.59 -10.03
C LEU A 157 13.20 -1.40 -10.99
N ARG A 158 14.22 -0.53 -11.13
CA ARG A 158 14.13 0.70 -11.95
C ARG A 158 13.88 0.43 -13.42
N HIS A 159 14.29 -0.72 -13.93
CA HIS A 159 14.01 -1.12 -15.31
C HIS A 159 12.51 -1.35 -15.56
N ILE A 160 11.73 -1.59 -14.50
CA ILE A 160 10.27 -1.76 -14.58
C ILE A 160 9.59 -0.39 -14.45
N HIS A 161 9.92 0.34 -13.37
CA HIS A 161 9.34 1.66 -13.10
C HIS A 161 10.28 2.47 -12.19
N ASP A 162 10.25 3.81 -12.30
CA ASP A 162 11.08 4.74 -11.51
C ASP A 162 10.61 4.92 -10.06
N ARG A 163 9.37 4.50 -9.74
CA ARG A 163 8.77 4.62 -8.41
C ARG A 163 8.29 3.27 -7.90
N GLN A 164 8.29 3.13 -6.57
CA GLN A 164 7.70 2.00 -5.85
C GLN A 164 6.92 2.50 -4.62
N PRO A 165 5.99 1.72 -4.03
CA PRO A 165 5.45 2.02 -2.71
C PRO A 165 6.56 2.00 -1.66
N VAL A 166 6.43 2.83 -0.62
CA VAL A 166 7.25 2.69 0.58
C VAL A 166 6.81 1.42 1.28
N VAL A 167 7.61 0.38 1.19
CA VAL A 167 7.37 -0.90 1.88
C VAL A 167 8.04 -0.84 3.24
N LEU A 168 7.25 -0.88 4.30
CA LEU A 168 7.75 -0.84 5.68
C LEU A 168 8.28 -2.21 6.11
N ASP A 169 9.34 -2.18 6.91
CA ASP A 169 9.76 -3.35 7.66
C ASP A 169 8.70 -3.66 8.74
N PRO A 170 8.27 -4.92 8.89
CA PRO A 170 7.28 -5.28 9.90
C PRO A 170 7.65 -4.87 11.34
N GLY A 171 8.92 -4.83 11.66
CA GLY A 171 9.41 -4.43 12.99
C GLY A 171 9.16 -2.97 13.36
N CYS A 172 8.78 -2.11 12.39
CA CYS A 172 8.49 -0.69 12.67
C CYS A 172 7.00 -0.33 12.61
N LEU A 173 6.10 -1.30 12.45
CA LEU A 173 4.67 -1.02 12.24
C LEU A 173 4.05 -0.29 13.44
N ALA A 174 4.37 -0.70 14.67
CA ALA A 174 3.87 -0.06 15.89
C ALA A 174 4.32 1.41 15.97
N ASP A 175 5.60 1.69 15.74
CA ASP A 175 6.14 3.05 15.76
C ASP A 175 5.60 3.91 14.61
N TRP A 176 5.48 3.34 13.41
CA TRP A 176 4.88 4.04 12.27
C TRP A 176 3.43 4.44 12.54
N LEU A 177 2.66 3.57 13.17
CA LEU A 177 1.25 3.81 13.51
C LEU A 177 1.07 4.65 14.78
N ASN A 178 2.10 4.83 15.61
CA ASN A 178 1.99 5.54 16.89
C ASN A 178 1.52 7.01 16.69
N PRO A 179 0.33 7.37 17.16
CA PRO A 179 -0.23 8.72 16.98
C PRO A 179 0.52 9.81 17.76
N ASP A 180 1.28 9.44 18.79
CA ASP A 180 2.04 10.39 19.62
C ASP A 180 3.31 10.89 18.93
N ILE A 181 3.81 10.16 17.93
CA ILE A 181 4.94 10.58 17.09
C ILE A 181 4.42 11.49 16.00
N THR A 182 4.48 12.81 16.19
CA THR A 182 3.98 13.80 15.23
C THR A 182 5.08 14.60 14.55
N ASP A 183 6.28 14.63 15.15
CA ASP A 183 7.42 15.32 14.53
C ASP A 183 7.91 14.61 13.28
N ARG A 184 8.09 15.39 12.23
CA ARG A 184 8.50 14.94 10.89
C ARG A 184 9.83 14.17 10.89
N GLN A 185 10.79 14.55 11.71
CA GLN A 185 12.10 13.91 11.76
C GLN A 185 11.99 12.57 12.51
N GLN A 186 11.23 12.56 13.61
CA GLN A 186 10.95 11.33 14.36
C GLN A 186 10.18 10.32 13.51
N ILE A 187 9.12 10.73 12.79
CA ILE A 187 8.37 9.86 11.89
C ILE A 187 9.31 9.21 10.85
N ARG A 188 10.22 9.98 10.28
CA ARG A 188 11.21 9.46 9.31
C ARG A 188 12.20 8.49 9.95
N ALA A 189 12.62 8.78 11.17
CA ALA A 189 13.57 7.93 11.90
C ALA A 189 12.98 6.55 12.22
N VAL A 190 11.69 6.46 12.53
CA VAL A 190 11.01 5.19 12.85
C VAL A 190 10.50 4.45 11.60
N SER A 191 10.42 5.09 10.45
CA SER A 191 9.91 4.48 9.22
C SER A 191 10.96 3.64 8.49
N HIS A 192 11.30 2.49 9.02
CA HIS A 192 12.26 1.56 8.42
C HIS A 192 11.67 0.88 7.17
N ARG A 193 12.50 0.74 6.12
CA ARG A 193 12.11 0.08 4.86
C ARG A 193 12.44 -1.39 4.92
N LEU A 194 11.58 -2.19 4.34
CA LEU A 194 11.93 -3.56 4.01
C LEU A 194 13.20 -3.54 3.12
N PRO A 195 14.24 -4.34 3.44
CA PRO A 195 15.45 -4.39 2.62
C PRO A 195 15.14 -4.71 1.15
N ALA A 196 15.65 -3.91 0.22
CA ALA A 196 15.34 -4.04 -1.21
C ALA A 196 15.65 -5.45 -1.78
N ARG A 197 16.65 -6.15 -1.24
CA ARG A 197 16.97 -7.54 -1.61
C ARG A 197 15.86 -8.55 -1.30
N GLN A 198 14.90 -8.17 -0.46
CA GLN A 198 13.71 -8.98 -0.15
C GLN A 198 12.55 -8.73 -1.13
N LEU A 199 12.76 -7.93 -2.16
CA LEU A 199 11.80 -7.73 -3.23
C LEU A 199 12.27 -8.44 -4.49
N THR A 200 11.33 -9.10 -5.18
CA THR A 200 11.55 -9.77 -6.45
C THR A 200 10.45 -9.40 -7.44
N ALA A 201 10.71 -9.58 -8.73
CA ALA A 201 9.74 -9.28 -9.77
C ALA A 201 9.82 -10.28 -10.92
N TRP A 202 8.68 -10.48 -11.58
CA TRP A 202 8.59 -11.28 -12.80
C TRP A 202 7.49 -10.76 -13.73
N PRO A 203 7.61 -11.00 -15.06
CA PRO A 203 6.58 -10.64 -16.00
C PRO A 203 5.34 -11.52 -15.81
N VAL A 204 4.17 -10.91 -15.97
CA VAL A 204 2.88 -11.58 -15.84
C VAL A 204 2.00 -11.35 -17.07
N SER A 205 0.91 -12.09 -17.17
CA SER A 205 -0.03 -12.00 -18.28
C SER A 205 -0.61 -10.58 -18.44
N PRO A 206 -0.73 -10.06 -19.68
CA PRO A 206 -1.48 -8.85 -19.98
C PRO A 206 -2.95 -8.88 -19.57
N ALA A 207 -3.48 -10.05 -19.19
CA ALA A 207 -4.84 -10.18 -18.65
C ALA A 207 -5.08 -9.27 -17.42
N VAL A 208 -4.03 -8.92 -16.66
CA VAL A 208 -4.12 -7.96 -15.55
C VAL A 208 -4.52 -6.54 -16.00
N ASN A 209 -4.35 -6.20 -17.26
CA ASN A 209 -4.75 -4.89 -17.80
C ASN A 209 -6.26 -4.67 -17.72
N ASN A 210 -7.06 -5.73 -17.81
CA ASN A 210 -8.49 -5.65 -17.62
C ASN A 210 -8.83 -5.68 -16.11
N PRO A 211 -9.36 -4.61 -15.53
CA PRO A 211 -9.68 -4.54 -14.10
C PRO A 211 -10.80 -5.50 -13.65
N ARG A 212 -11.53 -6.09 -14.59
CA ARG A 212 -12.56 -7.11 -14.28
C ARG A 212 -11.98 -8.49 -14.02
N ASN A 213 -10.73 -8.73 -14.45
CA ASN A 213 -10.02 -9.95 -14.13
C ASN A 213 -9.48 -9.86 -12.71
N ASP A 214 -9.83 -10.81 -11.85
CA ASP A 214 -9.42 -10.83 -10.44
C ASP A 214 -9.27 -12.29 -9.97
N SER A 215 -8.17 -12.92 -10.37
CA SER A 215 -7.89 -14.33 -10.03
C SER A 215 -6.39 -14.55 -9.75
N ALA A 216 -6.06 -15.61 -9.02
CA ALA A 216 -4.68 -15.99 -8.71
C ALA A 216 -3.80 -16.25 -9.94
N GLU A 217 -4.39 -16.49 -11.10
CA GLU A 217 -3.65 -16.66 -12.37
C GLU A 217 -2.88 -15.39 -12.75
N LEU A 218 -3.35 -14.21 -12.33
CA LEU A 218 -2.75 -12.92 -12.70
C LEU A 218 -1.35 -12.70 -12.10
N ILE A 219 -1.03 -13.38 -11.00
CA ILE A 219 0.29 -13.27 -10.36
C ILE A 219 1.27 -14.35 -10.82
N ARG A 220 0.84 -15.27 -11.68
CA ARG A 220 1.71 -16.34 -12.18
C ARG A 220 2.78 -15.79 -13.12
N LYS A 221 4.02 -16.23 -12.89
CA LYS A 221 5.15 -15.92 -13.77
C LYS A 221 4.86 -16.43 -15.17
N GLN A 222 4.98 -15.55 -16.17
CA GLN A 222 4.96 -15.98 -17.56
C GLN A 222 6.24 -16.73 -17.89
N SER A 223 6.10 -17.94 -18.43
CA SER A 223 7.21 -18.58 -19.14
C SER A 223 7.55 -17.71 -20.34
N ARG A 224 8.82 -17.38 -20.55
CA ARG A 224 9.24 -16.83 -21.85
C ARG A 224 8.79 -17.82 -22.92
N GLN A 225 7.92 -17.38 -23.81
CA GLN A 225 7.79 -18.06 -25.10
C GLN A 225 9.05 -17.66 -25.87
N ASP A 226 9.93 -18.64 -26.08
CA ASP A 226 11.08 -18.53 -26.97
C ASP A 226 10.64 -18.23 -28.40
#